data_8607a61c25385386322f1c2e6eec8555
#
_entry.id   8607a61c25385386322f1c2e6eec8555
#
_cell.length_a   1.000
_cell.length_b   1.000
_cell.length_c   1.000
_cell.angle_alpha   90.00
_cell.angle_beta   90.00
_cell.angle_gamma   90.00
#
_symmetry.space_group_name_H-M   'P 1'
#
loop_
_entity.id
_entity.type
_entity.pdbx_description
1 polymer ?
#
loop_
_entity_poly.entity_id
_entity_poly.type
_entity_poly.pdbx_seq_one_letter_code
_entity_poly.pdbx_strand_id
1 'polypeptide(L)' 'MPEIMIHESSYVDTSATIGADTRIWHFCHILPDTHIGNNCSIGQNVMIGPDVTVGDGCKIQNNVS' A
#
# COMPACT_ATOMS: atom_id res chain seq x y z
N MET A 1 4.36 -18.73 -4.02
CA MET A 1 3.15 -18.17 -3.42
C MET A 1 3.22 -16.66 -3.44
N PRO A 2 2.13 -16.00 -3.79
CA PRO A 2 2.14 -14.55 -3.72
C PRO A 2 2.30 -14.10 -2.27
N GLU A 3 3.13 -13.11 -2.06
CA GLU A 3 3.39 -12.58 -0.73
C GLU A 3 3.06 -11.10 -0.70
N ILE A 4 2.48 -10.68 0.40
CA ILE A 4 2.25 -9.28 0.68
C ILE A 4 3.11 -8.95 1.88
N MET A 5 3.99 -7.95 1.73
CA MET A 5 4.83 -7.52 2.83
C MET A 5 4.32 -6.18 3.35
N ILE A 6 3.92 -6.15 4.59
CA ILE A 6 3.48 -4.92 5.25
C ILE A 6 4.28 -4.80 6.54
N HIS A 7 5.09 -3.74 6.63
CA HIS A 7 5.86 -3.53 7.86
C HIS A 7 4.90 -3.25 9.02
N GLU A 8 5.24 -3.75 10.20
CA GLU A 8 4.36 -3.66 11.36
C GLU A 8 4.03 -2.23 11.78
N SER A 9 4.87 -1.26 11.42
CA SER A 9 4.61 0.15 11.72
C SER A 9 3.56 0.77 10.81
N SER A 10 3.17 0.09 9.75
CA SER A 10 2.20 0.62 8.78
C SER A 10 0.79 0.19 9.15
N TYR A 11 -0.15 1.06 8.86
CA TYR A 11 -1.56 0.78 9.09
C TYR A 11 -2.27 0.56 7.75
N VAL A 12 -2.97 -0.56 7.65
CA VAL A 12 -3.79 -0.86 6.48
C VAL A 12 -5.22 -1.09 6.97
N ASP A 13 -6.14 -0.29 6.48
CA ASP A 13 -7.54 -0.41 6.88
C ASP A 13 -8.11 -1.75 6.39
N THR A 14 -9.02 -2.32 7.17
CA THR A 14 -9.61 -3.62 6.85
C THR A 14 -10.40 -3.62 5.54
N SER A 15 -10.89 -2.47 5.12
CA SER A 15 -11.60 -2.36 3.85
C SER A 15 -10.68 -2.14 2.66
N ALA A 16 -9.38 -1.96 2.89
CA ALA A 16 -8.42 -1.81 1.80
C ALA A 16 -8.04 -3.18 1.24
N THR A 17 -7.72 -3.22 -0.04
CA THR A 17 -7.25 -4.44 -0.68
C THR A 17 -5.84 -4.23 -1.21
N ILE A 18 -4.98 -5.22 -1.00
CA ILE A 18 -3.58 -5.17 -1.42
C ILE A 18 -3.34 -6.36 -2.34
N GLY A 19 -2.83 -6.10 -3.53
CA GLY A 19 -2.55 -7.15 -4.50
C GLY A 19 -1.33 -7.99 -4.15
N ALA A 20 -1.14 -9.08 -4.88
CA ALA A 20 -0.04 -10.01 -4.66
C ALA A 20 1.31 -9.34 -4.90
N ASP A 21 2.33 -9.76 -4.14
CA ASP A 21 3.71 -9.30 -4.26
C ASP A 21 3.88 -7.80 -4.07
N THR A 22 2.95 -7.17 -3.38
CA THR A 22 3.03 -5.75 -3.05
C THR A 22 3.76 -5.59 -1.72
N ARG A 23 4.61 -4.57 -1.63
CA ARG A 23 5.40 -4.28 -0.44
C ARG A 23 5.06 -2.91 0.10
N ILE A 24 4.72 -2.86 1.38
CA ILE A 24 4.43 -1.62 2.08
C ILE A 24 5.45 -1.46 3.20
N TRP A 25 6.26 -0.42 3.11
CA TRP A 25 7.36 -0.20 4.03
C TRP A 25 6.90 0.51 5.31
N HIS A 26 7.76 1.32 5.91
CA HIS A 26 7.53 1.87 7.25
C HIS A 26 6.54 3.02 7.29
N PHE A 27 5.74 3.08 8.33
CA PHE A 27 4.89 4.22 8.68
C PHE A 27 3.95 4.66 7.56
N CYS A 28 3.45 3.72 6.79
CA CYS A 28 2.47 4.02 5.76
C CYS A 28 1.05 3.93 6.33
N HIS A 29 0.14 4.69 5.75
CA HIS A 29 -1.27 4.64 6.09
C HIS A 29 -2.07 4.37 4.83
N ILE A 30 -2.69 3.20 4.79
CA ILE A 30 -3.58 2.83 3.69
C ILE A 30 -5.01 2.98 4.20
N LEU A 31 -5.69 3.98 3.70
CA LEU A 31 -7.00 4.40 4.22
C LEU A 31 -8.14 3.55 3.66
N PRO A 32 -9.37 3.72 4.20
CA PRO A 32 -10.49 2.88 3.79
C PRO A 32 -10.77 2.93 2.28
N ASP A 33 -11.26 1.81 1.75
CA ASP A 33 -11.69 1.68 0.36
C ASP A 33 -10.58 1.97 -0.66
N THR A 34 -9.33 1.73 -0.26
CA THR A 34 -8.18 1.86 -1.14
C THR A 34 -7.88 0.50 -1.76
N HIS A 35 -7.62 0.49 -3.06
CA HIS A 35 -7.28 -0.74 -3.77
C HIS A 35 -5.90 -0.61 -4.39
N ILE A 36 -4.97 -1.43 -3.94
CA ILE A 36 -3.60 -1.42 -4.45
C ILE A 36 -3.39 -2.69 -5.26
N GLY A 37 -2.90 -2.53 -6.48
CA GLY A 37 -2.70 -3.65 -7.39
C GLY A 37 -1.54 -4.55 -7.02
N ASN A 38 -1.17 -5.43 -7.94
CA ASN A 38 -0.09 -6.40 -7.73
C ASN A 38 1.28 -5.79 -8.00
N ASN A 39 2.31 -6.33 -7.37
CA ASN A 39 3.71 -5.94 -7.62
C ASN A 39 3.98 -4.45 -7.39
N CYS A 40 3.29 -3.86 -6.43
CA CYS A 40 3.50 -2.46 -6.09
C CYS A 40 4.56 -2.34 -4.98
N SER A 41 5.20 -1.19 -4.91
CA SER A 41 6.14 -0.88 -3.85
C SER A 41 5.78 0.47 -3.26
N ILE A 42 5.43 0.49 -1.99
CA ILE A 42 5.04 1.69 -1.27
C ILE A 42 6.14 2.04 -0.28
N GLY A 43 6.75 3.21 -0.44
CA GLY A 43 7.85 3.63 0.41
C GLY A 43 7.44 4.04 1.81
N GLN A 44 8.27 4.84 2.47
CA GLN A 44 8.02 5.26 3.86
C GLN A 44 7.13 6.49 3.93
N ASN A 45 6.35 6.59 5.01
CA ASN A 45 5.52 7.77 5.28
C ASN A 45 4.61 8.13 4.11
N VAL A 46 3.98 7.11 3.52
CA VAL A 46 3.06 7.30 2.42
C VAL A 46 1.64 7.16 2.92
N MET A 47 0.78 8.08 2.54
CA MET A 47 -0.64 8.02 2.84
C MET A 47 -1.42 7.86 1.54
N ILE A 48 -2.21 6.81 1.44
CA ILE A 48 -2.99 6.50 0.25
C ILE A 48 -4.46 6.34 0.61
N GLY A 49 -5.30 7.05 -0.11
CA GLY A 49 -6.74 6.96 0.08
C GLY A 49 -7.31 8.19 0.74
N PRO A 50 -8.59 8.14 1.17
CA PRO A 50 -9.50 7.03 0.91
C PRO A 50 -9.97 6.99 -0.55
N ASP A 51 -10.58 5.87 -0.93
CA ASP A 51 -11.19 5.69 -2.27
C ASP A 51 -10.20 5.86 -3.42
N VAL A 52 -8.97 5.39 -3.24
CA VAL A 52 -7.94 5.47 -4.28
C VAL A 52 -7.67 4.08 -4.85
N THR A 53 -7.49 4.02 -6.16
CA THR A 53 -7.08 2.78 -6.82
C THR A 53 -5.69 2.97 -7.39
N VAL A 54 -4.79 2.07 -7.03
CA VAL A 54 -3.41 2.06 -7.51
C VAL A 54 -3.26 0.87 -8.45
N GLY A 55 -2.81 1.12 -9.66
CA GLY A 55 -2.64 0.05 -10.65
C GLY A 55 -1.46 -0.87 -10.33
N ASP A 56 -1.33 -1.94 -11.10
CA ASP A 56 -0.26 -2.91 -10.90
C ASP A 56 1.11 -2.31 -11.22
N GLY A 57 2.13 -2.78 -10.54
CA GLY A 57 3.50 -2.40 -10.82
C GLY A 57 3.87 -0.97 -10.46
N CYS A 58 3.05 -0.29 -9.68
CA CYS A 58 3.34 1.08 -9.29
C CYS A 58 4.40 1.14 -8.20
N LYS A 59 5.21 2.18 -8.26
CA LYS A 59 6.20 2.44 -7.22
C LYS A 59 5.95 3.84 -6.66
N ILE A 60 5.63 3.90 -5.38
CA ILE A 60 5.34 5.15 -4.70
C ILE A 60 6.49 5.46 -3.77
N GLN A 61 7.10 6.63 -3.98
CA GLN A 61 8.28 7.04 -3.23
C GLN A 61 7.90 7.50 -1.83
N ASN A 62 8.91 7.79 -1.04
CA ASN A 62 8.75 8.18 0.36
C ASN A 62 8.06 9.53 0.52
N ASN A 63 7.33 9.68 1.62
CA ASN A 63 6.69 10.94 2.02
C ASN A 63 5.67 11.46 1.01
N VAL A 64 4.90 10.56 0.42
CA VAL A 64 3.82 10.93 -0.50
C VAL A 64 2.49 10.93 0.25
N SER A 65 1.69 11.93 0.00
CA SER A 65 0.37 12.02 0.59
C SER A 65 -0.70 12.40 -0.44
#